data_a62750caee433a9915c64076268c244c
#
_entry.id   a62750caee433a9915c64076268c244c
#
_cell.length_a   1.000
_cell.length_b   1.000
_cell.length_c   1.000
_cell.angle_alpha   90.00
_cell.angle_beta   90.00
_cell.angle_gamma   90.00
#
_symmetry.space_group_name_H-M   'P 1'
#
loop_
_entity.id
_entity.type
_entity.pdbx_description
1 polymer ?
#
loop_
_entity_poly.entity_id
_entity_poly.type
_entity_poly.pdbx_seq_one_letter_code
_entity_poly.pdbx_strand_id
1 'polypeptide(L)'
;MQRSAGFSRCGGYRYWLKRQWSTLPGVTLVGLNPSSADARRDDATLRRVIGFARDWGFGAVTVVNLFAWRTPRPADLKRAEDPIGPRNNCWLRRVTGSGDPVVVAWGNHGSYQDRDQFVLAMIDRPLCIDVTRAGQPRHPLYSAGTCQLSAFPRHR
;
A
#
# COMPACT_ATOMS: atom_id res chain seq x y z
N MET A 1 10.12 13.04 12.88
CA MET A 1 9.14 12.23 12.12
C MET A 1 8.12 11.59 13.07
N GLN A 2 6.86 11.73 12.76
CA GLN A 2 5.79 11.05 13.48
C GLN A 2 5.53 9.67 12.86
N ARG A 3 5.41 8.65 13.70
CA ARG A 3 5.21 7.25 13.29
C ARG A 3 4.02 6.67 14.03
N SER A 4 3.14 5.98 13.29
CA SER A 4 1.99 5.28 13.86
C SER A 4 1.56 4.11 12.98
N ALA A 5 0.88 3.16 13.57
CA ALA A 5 0.35 2.00 12.85
C ALA A 5 -0.82 1.39 13.63
N GLY A 6 -1.74 0.76 12.92
CA GLY A 6 -2.89 0.06 13.50
C GLY A 6 -2.82 -1.43 13.22
N PHE A 7 -2.95 -2.21 14.29
CA PHE A 7 -2.87 -3.67 14.24
C PHE A 7 -4.13 -4.31 14.81
N SER A 8 -4.37 -5.57 14.44
CA SER A 8 -5.31 -6.41 15.16
C SER A 8 -4.79 -6.71 16.57
N ARG A 9 -5.68 -7.18 17.47
CA ARG A 9 -5.29 -7.54 18.85
C ARG A 9 -4.21 -8.61 18.90
N CYS A 10 -4.29 -9.62 18.03
CA CYS A 10 -3.28 -10.69 17.96
C CYS A 10 -1.97 -10.25 17.32
N GLY A 11 -1.93 -9.06 16.69
CA GLY A 11 -0.74 -8.58 15.98
C GLY A 11 -0.50 -9.25 14.63
N GLY A 12 -1.35 -10.18 14.21
CA GLY A 12 -1.22 -10.91 12.93
C GLY A 12 -1.59 -10.08 11.71
N TYR A 13 -2.37 -9.03 11.89
CA TYR A 13 -2.79 -8.11 10.84
C TYR A 13 -2.31 -6.70 11.13
N ARG A 14 -1.76 -6.03 10.12
CA ARG A 14 -1.49 -4.59 10.14
C ARG A 14 -2.47 -3.95 9.17
N TYR A 15 -3.40 -3.14 9.68
CA TYR A 15 -4.44 -2.54 8.86
C TYR A 15 -4.00 -1.25 8.19
N TRP A 16 -3.12 -0.48 8.84
CA TRP A 16 -2.57 0.75 8.28
C TRP A 16 -1.24 1.09 8.96
N LEU A 17 -0.46 1.93 8.28
CA LEU A 17 0.80 2.45 8.81
C LEU A 17 0.96 3.88 8.30
N LYS A 18 1.40 4.80 9.15
CA LYS A 18 1.59 6.20 8.78
C LYS A 18 2.96 6.70 9.19
N ARG A 19 3.54 7.50 8.31
CA ARG A 19 4.75 8.29 8.54
C ARG A 19 4.50 9.72 8.11
N GLN A 20 4.89 10.68 8.95
CA GLN A 20 4.71 12.11 8.64
C GLN A 20 5.99 12.85 9.00
N TRP A 21 6.51 13.65 8.08
CA TRP A 21 7.76 14.39 8.23
C TRP A 21 7.62 15.89 8.00
N SER A 22 6.49 16.36 7.50
CA SER A 22 6.22 17.78 7.31
C SER A 22 4.72 18.06 7.32
N THR A 23 4.35 19.33 7.14
CA THR A 23 2.94 19.75 7.06
C THR A 23 2.40 19.77 5.64
N LEU A 24 3.21 19.39 4.64
CA LEU A 24 2.75 19.24 3.26
C LEU A 24 1.67 18.15 3.17
N PRO A 25 0.83 18.18 2.12
CA PRO A 25 -0.21 17.18 1.94
C PRO A 25 0.32 15.75 1.97
N GLY A 26 -0.52 14.81 2.39
CA GLY A 26 -0.20 13.39 2.43
C GLY A 26 -0.55 12.65 1.15
N VAL A 27 -0.04 11.43 1.03
CA VAL A 27 -0.35 10.48 -0.02
C VAL A 27 -0.70 9.13 0.60
N THR A 28 -1.65 8.42 0.00
CA THR A 28 -1.98 7.05 0.38
C THR A 28 -1.32 6.08 -0.58
N LEU A 29 -0.70 5.04 -0.06
CA LEU A 29 -0.15 3.96 -0.87
C LEU A 29 -0.85 2.65 -0.53
N VAL A 30 -1.33 1.96 -1.56
CA VAL A 30 -1.94 0.63 -1.42
C VAL A 30 -0.93 -0.41 -1.92
N GLY A 31 -0.37 -1.16 -0.98
CA GLY A 31 0.55 -2.25 -1.26
C GLY A 31 -0.12 -3.61 -1.27
N LEU A 32 0.68 -4.65 -1.35
CA LEU A 32 0.19 -6.04 -1.37
C LEU A 32 -0.18 -6.52 0.04
N ASN A 33 0.80 -6.57 0.93
CA ASN A 33 0.64 -7.02 2.30
C ASN A 33 1.75 -6.46 3.18
N PRO A 34 1.52 -6.32 4.49
CA PRO A 34 2.56 -5.85 5.40
C PRO A 34 3.62 -6.90 5.66
N SER A 35 4.85 -6.45 5.86
CA SER A 35 5.98 -7.26 6.28
C SER A 35 6.39 -6.89 7.72
N SER A 36 7.58 -6.33 7.90
CA SER A 36 8.16 -6.13 9.22
C SER A 36 8.01 -4.70 9.77
N ALA A 37 7.63 -3.72 8.94
CA ALA A 37 7.45 -2.35 9.43
C ALA A 37 6.27 -2.26 10.41
N ASP A 38 6.46 -1.48 11.46
CA ASP A 38 5.45 -1.28 12.50
C ASP A 38 5.38 0.19 12.94
N ALA A 39 4.81 0.47 14.11
CA ALA A 39 4.67 1.82 14.62
C ALA A 39 6.02 2.49 14.95
N ARG A 40 7.12 1.74 14.99
CA ARG A 40 8.45 2.25 15.37
C ARG A 40 9.52 2.00 14.31
N ARG A 41 9.43 0.89 13.58
CA ARG A 41 10.47 0.41 12.66
C ARG A 41 10.02 0.55 11.22
N ASP A 42 10.96 0.98 10.37
CA ASP A 42 10.80 0.97 8.93
C ASP A 42 11.42 -0.30 8.36
N ASP A 43 10.85 -0.82 7.28
CA ASP A 43 11.49 -1.84 6.46
C ASP A 43 11.99 -1.24 5.15
N ALA A 44 12.62 -2.07 4.30
CA ALA A 44 13.19 -1.61 3.04
C ALA A 44 12.13 -1.02 2.11
N THR A 45 10.96 -1.64 2.03
CA THR A 45 9.85 -1.14 1.21
C THR A 45 9.38 0.23 1.68
N LEU A 46 9.18 0.38 2.98
CA LEU A 46 8.71 1.64 3.55
C LEU A 46 9.73 2.77 3.37
N ARG A 47 11.02 2.50 3.56
CA ARG A 47 12.06 3.49 3.30
C ARG A 47 12.03 3.98 1.86
N ARG A 48 11.82 3.06 0.91
CA ARG A 48 11.70 3.42 -0.50
C ARG A 48 10.46 4.26 -0.76
N VAL A 49 9.33 3.88 -0.19
CA VAL A 49 8.06 4.61 -0.32
C VAL A 49 8.18 6.03 0.23
N ILE A 50 8.81 6.18 1.40
CA ILE A 50 9.05 7.51 1.99
C ILE A 50 9.91 8.36 1.05
N GLY A 51 10.96 7.78 0.47
CA GLY A 51 11.82 8.46 -0.50
C GLY A 51 11.03 8.96 -1.71
N PHE A 52 10.21 8.12 -2.31
CA PHE A 52 9.33 8.51 -3.41
C PHE A 52 8.36 9.62 -3.01
N ALA A 53 7.69 9.48 -1.86
CA ALA A 53 6.70 10.46 -1.40
C ALA A 53 7.35 11.83 -1.19
N ARG A 54 8.56 11.88 -0.66
CA ARG A 54 9.32 13.13 -0.52
C ARG A 54 9.64 13.75 -1.88
N ASP A 55 10.11 12.93 -2.82
CA ASP A 55 10.44 13.39 -4.17
C ASP A 55 9.20 13.94 -4.91
N TRP A 56 8.04 13.38 -4.66
CA TRP A 56 6.77 13.85 -5.23
C TRP A 56 6.19 15.08 -4.52
N GLY A 57 6.84 15.56 -3.46
CA GLY A 57 6.42 16.76 -2.74
C GLY A 57 5.41 16.55 -1.63
N PHE A 58 5.21 15.32 -1.16
CA PHE A 58 4.31 15.02 -0.05
C PHE A 58 5.02 15.12 1.31
N GLY A 59 4.25 15.37 2.35
CA GLY A 59 4.73 15.49 3.73
C GLY A 59 4.38 14.31 4.63
N ALA A 60 3.60 13.37 4.12
CA ALA A 60 3.18 12.18 4.85
C ALA A 60 2.81 11.05 3.89
N VAL A 61 2.90 9.82 4.34
CA VAL A 61 2.39 8.65 3.64
C VAL A 61 1.60 7.78 4.59
N THR A 62 0.42 7.34 4.15
CA THR A 62 -0.36 6.30 4.82
C THR A 62 -0.36 5.07 3.94
N VAL A 63 0.08 3.94 4.48
CA VAL A 63 0.15 2.66 3.76
C VAL A 63 -0.98 1.77 4.23
N VAL A 64 -1.74 1.27 3.28
CA VAL A 64 -2.73 0.20 3.45
C VAL A 64 -2.42 -0.91 2.45
N ASN A 65 -3.02 -2.06 2.57
CA ASN A 65 -2.68 -3.21 1.75
C ASN A 65 -3.91 -3.96 1.28
N LEU A 66 -3.79 -4.66 0.14
CA LEU A 66 -4.84 -5.57 -0.33
C LEU A 66 -5.14 -6.63 0.73
N PHE A 67 -4.10 -7.16 1.34
CA PHE A 67 -4.15 -8.17 2.39
C PHE A 67 -3.48 -7.60 3.64
N ALA A 68 -4.12 -7.72 4.79
CA ALA A 68 -3.57 -7.21 6.05
C ALA A 68 -2.70 -8.22 6.79
N TRP A 69 -2.70 -9.50 6.38
CA TRP A 69 -1.87 -10.55 6.98
C TRP A 69 -0.39 -10.21 6.85
N ARG A 70 0.33 -10.25 7.97
CA ARG A 70 1.75 -9.91 8.02
C ARG A 70 2.60 -11.10 7.62
N THR A 71 3.33 -10.98 6.51
CA THR A 71 4.31 -11.97 6.08
C THR A 71 5.36 -11.31 5.18
N PRO A 72 6.66 -11.65 5.32
CA PRO A 72 7.69 -11.15 4.42
C PRO A 72 7.65 -11.82 3.04
N ARG A 73 6.89 -12.90 2.87
CA ARG A 73 6.83 -13.69 1.64
C ARG A 73 5.42 -13.63 1.04
N PRO A 74 5.23 -12.97 -0.12
CA PRO A 74 3.92 -12.89 -0.77
C PRO A 74 3.29 -14.27 -1.03
N ALA A 75 4.09 -15.29 -1.32
CA ALA A 75 3.59 -16.65 -1.54
C ALA A 75 2.88 -17.23 -0.30
N ASP A 76 3.23 -16.78 0.90
CA ASP A 76 2.63 -17.27 2.15
C ASP A 76 1.20 -16.76 2.35
N LEU A 77 0.75 -15.76 1.59
CA LEU A 77 -0.64 -15.31 1.61
C LEU A 77 -1.61 -16.45 1.29
N LYS A 78 -1.20 -17.39 0.43
CA LYS A 78 -2.02 -18.55 0.05
C LYS A 78 -2.16 -19.58 1.17
N ARG A 79 -1.31 -19.52 2.18
CA ARG A 79 -1.33 -20.41 3.34
C ARG A 79 -2.14 -19.86 4.50
N ALA A 80 -2.41 -18.55 4.52
CA ALA A 80 -3.21 -17.92 5.56
C ALA A 80 -4.68 -18.31 5.37
N GLU A 81 -5.35 -18.63 6.46
CA GLU A 81 -6.79 -18.92 6.46
C GLU A 81 -7.59 -17.71 6.00
N ASP A 82 -7.26 -16.53 6.53
CA ASP A 82 -7.83 -15.26 6.11
C ASP A 82 -6.72 -14.24 5.87
N PRO A 83 -6.17 -14.16 4.64
CA PRO A 83 -5.11 -13.20 4.36
C PRO A 83 -5.59 -11.75 4.30
N ILE A 84 -6.87 -11.52 3.99
CA ILE A 84 -7.44 -10.17 3.88
C ILE A 84 -7.48 -9.49 5.24
N GLY A 85 -7.98 -10.18 6.25
CA GLY A 85 -8.20 -9.65 7.60
C GLY A 85 -9.61 -9.10 7.79
N PRO A 86 -10.20 -9.35 8.97
CA PRO A 86 -11.62 -9.07 9.21
C PRO A 86 -12.00 -7.58 9.14
N ARG A 87 -11.05 -6.67 9.39
CA ARG A 87 -11.32 -5.21 9.35
C ARG A 87 -10.63 -4.51 8.20
N ASN A 88 -9.95 -5.24 7.34
CA ASN A 88 -9.13 -4.61 6.29
C ASN A 88 -9.96 -3.80 5.30
N ASN A 89 -11.08 -4.32 4.84
CA ASN A 89 -11.93 -3.61 3.89
C ASN A 89 -12.45 -2.28 4.46
N CYS A 90 -12.78 -2.26 5.74
CA CYS A 90 -13.22 -1.04 6.42
C CYS A 90 -12.11 0.02 6.43
N TRP A 91 -10.90 -0.37 6.78
CA TRP A 91 -9.74 0.53 6.76
C TRP A 91 -9.37 0.99 5.36
N LEU A 92 -9.42 0.10 4.36
CA LEU A 92 -9.18 0.44 2.97
C LEU A 92 -10.15 1.55 2.51
N ARG A 93 -11.44 1.39 2.76
CA ARG A 93 -12.45 2.41 2.37
C ARG A 93 -12.19 3.73 3.07
N ARG A 94 -11.90 3.70 4.36
CA ARG A 94 -11.66 4.91 5.16
C ARG A 94 -10.43 5.66 4.69
N VAL A 95 -9.32 4.95 4.46
CA VAL A 95 -8.05 5.57 4.10
C VAL A 95 -8.05 6.03 2.65
N THR A 96 -8.54 5.22 1.71
CA THR A 96 -8.62 5.61 0.29
C THR A 96 -9.64 6.71 0.04
N GLY A 97 -10.61 6.87 0.93
CA GLY A 97 -11.63 7.92 0.87
C GLY A 97 -11.25 9.22 1.60
N SER A 98 -10.05 9.34 2.12
CA SER A 98 -9.62 10.50 2.92
C SER A 98 -9.46 11.81 2.13
N GLY A 99 -9.38 11.73 0.81
CA GLY A 99 -9.12 12.88 -0.07
C GLY A 99 -7.67 13.00 -0.53
N ASP A 100 -6.74 12.29 0.11
CA ASP A 100 -5.35 12.23 -0.36
C ASP A 100 -5.25 11.47 -1.68
N PRO A 101 -4.30 11.82 -2.57
CA PRO A 101 -4.02 10.99 -3.75
C PRO A 101 -3.71 9.55 -3.36
N VAL A 102 -4.18 8.59 -4.16
CA VAL A 102 -3.99 7.17 -3.90
C VAL A 102 -3.08 6.57 -4.96
N VAL A 103 -1.95 6.01 -4.50
CA VAL A 103 -0.98 5.31 -5.34
C VAL A 103 -1.14 3.82 -5.10
N VAL A 104 -1.40 3.07 -6.17
CA VAL A 104 -1.49 1.61 -6.12
C VAL A 104 -0.14 1.01 -6.52
N ALA A 105 0.36 0.04 -5.75
CA ALA A 105 1.73 -0.47 -5.89
C ALA A 105 1.89 -1.90 -5.33
N TRP A 106 0.97 -2.80 -5.66
CA TRP A 106 0.94 -4.14 -5.07
C TRP A 106 1.68 -5.22 -5.86
N GLY A 107 2.06 -4.97 -7.11
CA GLY A 107 2.76 -5.95 -7.92
C GLY A 107 1.86 -7.07 -8.45
N ASN A 108 2.49 -8.09 -9.04
CA ASN A 108 1.76 -9.14 -9.77
C ASN A 108 0.90 -10.05 -8.88
N HIS A 109 1.23 -10.19 -7.60
CA HIS A 109 0.42 -10.99 -6.68
C HIS A 109 -0.94 -10.34 -6.31
N GLY A 110 -1.18 -9.11 -6.72
CA GLY A 110 -2.43 -8.41 -6.42
C GLY A 110 -3.67 -9.04 -7.03
N SER A 111 -3.52 -9.88 -8.05
CA SER A 111 -4.64 -10.62 -8.65
C SER A 111 -5.14 -11.78 -7.78
N TYR A 112 -4.40 -12.18 -6.76
CA TYR A 112 -4.83 -13.24 -5.86
C TYR A 112 -6.18 -12.89 -5.23
N GLN A 113 -7.14 -13.81 -5.31
CA GLN A 113 -8.53 -13.63 -4.84
C GLN A 113 -9.23 -12.42 -5.45
N ASP A 114 -8.80 -11.96 -6.63
CA ASP A 114 -9.33 -10.76 -7.31
C ASP A 114 -9.31 -9.49 -6.44
N ARG A 115 -8.40 -9.43 -5.47
CA ARG A 115 -8.30 -8.30 -4.54
C ARG A 115 -8.00 -7.00 -5.24
N ASP A 116 -7.18 -7.03 -6.30
CA ASP A 116 -6.88 -5.87 -7.12
C ASP A 116 -8.16 -5.21 -7.65
N GLN A 117 -9.06 -5.99 -8.23
CA GLN A 117 -10.31 -5.48 -8.78
C GLN A 117 -11.25 -4.95 -7.69
N PHE A 118 -11.34 -5.69 -6.57
CA PHE A 118 -12.17 -5.28 -5.45
C PHE A 118 -11.73 -3.93 -4.88
N VAL A 119 -10.44 -3.74 -4.68
CA VAL A 119 -9.91 -2.51 -4.09
C VAL A 119 -9.89 -1.36 -5.10
N LEU A 120 -9.57 -1.63 -6.37
CA LEU A 120 -9.64 -0.60 -7.42
C LEU A 120 -11.04 0.02 -7.53
N ALA A 121 -12.09 -0.76 -7.28
CA ALA A 121 -13.46 -0.25 -7.29
C ALA A 121 -13.75 0.79 -6.20
N MET A 122 -12.92 0.86 -5.15
CA MET A 122 -13.03 1.87 -4.09
C MET A 122 -12.30 3.17 -4.44
N ILE A 123 -11.43 3.16 -5.45
CA ILE A 123 -10.50 4.26 -5.73
C ILE A 123 -10.95 4.97 -7.00
N ASP A 124 -11.21 6.27 -6.88
CA ASP A 124 -11.73 7.07 -8.00
C ASP A 124 -10.66 7.28 -9.08
N ARG A 125 -9.47 7.73 -8.68
CA ARG A 125 -8.37 8.06 -9.59
C ARG A 125 -7.06 7.42 -9.13
N PRO A 126 -6.89 6.09 -9.32
CA PRO A 126 -5.66 5.44 -8.88
C PRO A 126 -4.46 5.91 -9.69
N LEU A 127 -3.37 6.21 -8.98
CA LEU A 127 -2.06 6.51 -9.54
C LEU A 127 -1.14 5.31 -9.37
N CYS A 128 -0.10 5.24 -10.17
CA CYS A 128 0.93 4.20 -10.05
C CYS A 128 2.32 4.76 -10.35
N ILE A 129 3.34 4.00 -9.96
CA ILE A 129 4.73 4.31 -10.28
C ILE A 129 5.03 3.82 -11.70
N ASP A 130 4.63 2.61 -12.01
CA ASP A 130 4.81 1.95 -13.29
C ASP A 130 3.85 0.77 -13.37
N VAL A 131 3.75 0.13 -14.54
CA VAL A 131 2.89 -1.03 -14.80
C VAL A 131 3.78 -2.20 -15.21
N THR A 132 3.52 -3.38 -14.65
CA THR A 132 4.23 -4.60 -15.03
C THR A 132 3.72 -5.15 -16.36
N ARG A 133 4.46 -6.10 -16.94
CA ARG A 133 4.03 -6.78 -18.17
C ARG A 133 2.66 -7.46 -18.00
N ALA A 134 2.36 -7.94 -16.80
CA ALA A 134 1.07 -8.56 -16.50
C ALA A 134 -0.07 -7.54 -16.29
N GLY A 135 0.21 -6.23 -16.37
CA GLY A 135 -0.80 -5.19 -16.21
C GLY A 135 -1.07 -4.78 -14.76
N GLN A 136 -0.23 -5.18 -13.82
CA GLN A 136 -0.35 -4.81 -12.42
C GLN A 136 0.50 -3.58 -12.09
N PRO A 137 0.13 -2.78 -11.09
CA PRO A 137 0.97 -1.68 -10.66
C PRO A 137 2.26 -2.22 -10.02
N ARG A 138 3.40 -1.70 -10.48
CA ARG A 138 4.70 -2.19 -10.05
C ARG A 138 4.95 -1.94 -8.57
N HIS A 139 5.53 -2.91 -7.89
CA HIS A 139 5.93 -2.80 -6.49
C HIS A 139 7.10 -1.80 -6.34
N PRO A 140 7.14 -0.99 -5.26
CA PRO A 140 8.16 0.06 -5.09
C PRO A 140 9.60 -0.45 -5.11
N LEU A 141 9.87 -1.65 -4.58
CA LEU A 141 11.22 -2.22 -4.54
C LEU A 141 11.79 -2.53 -5.93
N TYR A 142 10.92 -2.72 -6.92
CA TYR A 142 11.33 -3.08 -8.28
C TYR A 142 11.22 -1.91 -9.25
N SER A 143 11.03 -0.70 -8.73
CA SER A 143 10.90 0.52 -9.53
C SER A 143 12.20 1.30 -9.54
N ALA A 144 12.44 2.10 -10.60
CA ALA A 144 13.61 2.98 -10.68
C ALA A 144 13.58 4.04 -9.57
N GLY A 145 14.77 4.51 -9.14
CA GLY A 145 14.91 5.46 -8.05
C GLY A 145 14.33 6.85 -8.33
N THR A 146 14.11 7.18 -9.61
CA THR A 146 13.52 8.46 -10.03
C THR A 146 12.24 8.18 -10.81
N CYS A 147 11.16 7.88 -10.11
CA CYS A 147 9.88 7.60 -10.74
C CYS A 147 8.92 8.77 -10.56
N GLN A 148 8.09 9.00 -11.58
CA GLN A 148 6.99 9.96 -11.51
C GLN A 148 5.67 9.21 -11.44
N LEU A 149 4.70 9.81 -10.77
CA LEU A 149 3.35 9.26 -10.71
C LEU A 149 2.63 9.44 -12.04
N SER A 150 1.91 8.41 -12.44
CA SER A 150 1.02 8.43 -13.61
C SER A 150 -0.30 7.77 -13.25
N ALA A 151 -1.34 8.03 -14.06
CA ALA A 151 -2.62 7.37 -13.88
C ALA A 151 -2.47 5.85 -14.09
N PHE A 152 -3.03 5.05 -13.18
CA PHE A 152 -3.06 3.60 -13.37
C PHE A 152 -4.17 3.27 -14.38
N PRO A 153 -3.83 2.59 -15.51
CA PRO A 153 -4.84 2.26 -16.51
C PRO A 153 -5.81 1.21 -15.97
N ARG A 154 -7.13 1.52 -16.00
CA ARG A 154 -8.16 0.55 -15.64
C ARG A 154 -8.48 -0.28 -16.85
N HIS A 155 -8.33 -1.60 -16.75
CA HIS A 155 -8.84 -2.53 -17.75
C HIS A 155 -10.34 -2.75 -17.51
N ARG A 156 -11.09 -2.59 -18.55
CA ARG A 156 -12.52 -2.89 -18.56
C ARG A 156 -12.76 -4.34 -18.93
#